data_584a87e871c904cd4fcb41af305d3b20
#
_entry.id   584a87e871c904cd4fcb41af305d3b20
#
_cell.length_a   1.000
_cell.length_b   1.000
_cell.length_c   1.000
_cell.angle_alpha   90.00
_cell.angle_beta   90.00
_cell.angle_gamma   90.00
#
_symmetry.space_group_name_H-M   'P 1'
#
loop_
_entity.id
_entity.type
_entity.pdbx_description
1 polymer ?
#
loop_
_entity_poly.entity_id
_entity_poly.type
_entity_poly.pdbx_seq_one_letter_code
_entity_poly.pdbx_strand_id
1 'polypeptide(L)'
;SKILRAMDLYPDAEVLVHPESSGSVTPEIADNSRVHIMSTSGMIRRAAESDCHRFVVVTEKGTLYRMQQAAPGKELIIISETAECENMKLITLEKVYESLVKEQYEIRVPAEVAERAKSSIERMNAIG
;
A
#
# COMPACT_ATOMS: atom_id res chain seq x y z
N SER A 1 -4.38 -17.54 -10.61
CA SER A 1 -3.95 -16.18 -10.20
C SER A 1 -2.53 -16.23 -9.65
N LYS A 2 -1.74 -15.16 -9.81
CA LYS A 2 -0.38 -15.08 -9.23
C LYS A 2 -0.43 -15.19 -7.70
N ILE A 3 -1.47 -14.68 -7.08
CA ILE A 3 -1.68 -14.75 -5.62
C ILE A 3 -1.83 -16.20 -5.18
N LEU A 4 -2.73 -16.97 -5.79
CA LEU A 4 -2.92 -18.40 -5.46
C LEU A 4 -1.62 -19.18 -5.58
N ARG A 5 -0.89 -18.99 -6.69
CA ARG A 5 0.40 -19.64 -6.88
C ARG A 5 1.43 -19.28 -5.79
N ALA A 6 1.46 -18.03 -5.35
CA ALA A 6 2.33 -17.62 -4.26
C ALA A 6 1.89 -18.23 -2.93
N MET A 7 0.58 -18.34 -2.66
CA MET A 7 0.04 -19.00 -1.48
C MET A 7 0.38 -20.49 -1.42
N ASP A 8 0.42 -21.16 -2.58
CA ASP A 8 0.82 -22.57 -2.68
C ASP A 8 2.33 -22.76 -2.46
N LEU A 9 3.15 -21.85 -3.01
CA LEU A 9 4.60 -21.88 -2.85
C LEU A 9 5.07 -21.53 -1.43
N TYR A 10 4.30 -20.66 -0.73
CA TYR A 10 4.61 -20.19 0.60
C TYR A 10 3.44 -20.41 1.55
N PRO A 11 3.19 -21.67 1.96
CA PRO A 11 2.01 -22.03 2.77
C PRO A 11 2.04 -21.45 4.18
N ASP A 12 3.21 -21.06 4.66
CA ASP A 12 3.46 -20.43 5.96
C ASP A 12 3.43 -18.87 5.92
N ALA A 13 3.29 -18.27 4.73
CA ALA A 13 3.28 -16.83 4.58
C ALA A 13 1.89 -16.21 4.81
N GLU A 14 1.87 -15.03 5.41
CA GLU A 14 0.72 -14.12 5.31
C GLU A 14 0.74 -13.37 3.97
N VAL A 15 -0.43 -13.04 3.45
CA VAL A 15 -0.59 -12.34 2.17
C VAL A 15 -1.16 -10.95 2.43
N LEU A 16 -0.38 -9.92 2.15
CA LEU A 16 -0.75 -8.52 2.36
C LEU A 16 -1.13 -7.89 1.02
N VAL A 17 -2.38 -7.47 0.89
CA VAL A 17 -2.92 -6.93 -0.37
C VAL A 17 -3.34 -5.47 -0.19
N HIS A 18 -2.86 -4.60 -1.07
CA HIS A 18 -3.36 -3.23 -1.12
C HIS A 18 -4.74 -3.17 -1.77
N PRO A 19 -5.71 -2.37 -1.28
CA PRO A 19 -7.05 -2.28 -1.86
C PRO A 19 -7.09 -2.00 -3.36
N GLU A 20 -6.19 -1.18 -3.89
CA GLU A 20 -6.07 -0.91 -5.33
C GLU A 20 -5.62 -2.13 -6.15
N SER A 21 -4.94 -3.08 -5.51
CA SER A 21 -4.55 -4.35 -6.11
C SER A 21 -5.58 -5.46 -5.90
N SER A 22 -6.68 -5.17 -5.20
CA SER A 22 -7.72 -6.14 -4.83
C SER A 22 -8.50 -6.70 -6.03
N GLY A 23 -8.43 -6.06 -7.20
CA GLY A 23 -9.01 -6.60 -8.45
C GLY A 23 -8.46 -7.98 -8.84
N SER A 24 -7.33 -8.40 -8.26
CA SER A 24 -6.75 -9.74 -8.41
C SER A 24 -7.22 -10.73 -7.34
N VAL A 25 -8.00 -10.28 -6.37
CA VAL A 25 -8.48 -11.06 -5.22
C VAL A 25 -9.87 -11.59 -5.54
N THR A 26 -9.98 -12.90 -5.67
CA THR A 26 -11.28 -13.59 -5.78
C THR A 26 -11.87 -13.79 -4.37
N PRO A 27 -13.18 -14.06 -4.23
CA PRO A 27 -13.77 -14.39 -2.92
C PRO A 27 -13.03 -15.50 -2.19
N GLU A 28 -12.60 -16.54 -2.90
CA GLU A 28 -11.80 -17.64 -2.36
C GLU A 28 -10.48 -17.17 -1.71
N ILE A 29 -9.83 -16.18 -2.31
CA ILE A 29 -8.60 -15.58 -1.75
C ILE A 29 -8.96 -14.70 -0.56
N ALA A 30 -9.99 -13.86 -0.68
CA ALA A 30 -10.39 -12.92 0.37
C ALA A 30 -10.83 -13.61 1.67
N ASP A 31 -11.49 -14.77 1.55
CA ASP A 31 -11.97 -15.56 2.69
C ASP A 31 -10.87 -16.37 3.38
N ASN A 32 -9.66 -16.38 2.83
CA ASN A 32 -8.54 -17.10 3.43
C ASN A 32 -7.96 -16.30 4.62
N SER A 33 -7.88 -16.92 5.78
CA SER A 33 -7.44 -16.28 7.05
C SER A 33 -6.02 -15.71 7.01
N ARG A 34 -5.19 -16.14 6.05
CA ARG A 34 -3.83 -15.62 5.83
C ARG A 34 -3.80 -14.36 4.96
N VAL A 35 -4.93 -13.98 4.36
CA VAL A 35 -5.01 -12.83 3.44
C VAL A 35 -5.53 -11.60 4.18
N HIS A 36 -4.81 -10.52 4.10
CA HIS A 36 -5.14 -9.25 4.75
C HIS A 36 -5.17 -8.13 3.71
N ILE A 37 -6.35 -7.55 3.49
CA ILE A 37 -6.52 -6.40 2.60
C ILE A 37 -6.45 -5.14 3.47
N MET A 38 -5.44 -4.29 3.23
CA MET A 38 -5.18 -3.15 4.09
C MET A 38 -4.37 -2.04 3.38
N SER A 39 -4.37 -0.85 3.97
CA SER A 39 -3.57 0.27 3.49
C SER A 39 -2.06 -0.01 3.61
N THR A 40 -1.25 0.75 2.89
CA THR A 40 0.22 0.67 2.98
C THR A 40 0.73 0.76 4.42
N SER A 41 0.19 1.69 5.22
CA SER A 41 0.56 1.82 6.64
C SER A 41 0.14 0.59 7.46
N GLY A 42 -1.02 0.02 7.17
CA GLY A 42 -1.48 -1.23 7.76
C GLY A 42 -0.55 -2.40 7.44
N MET A 43 -0.11 -2.54 6.19
CA MET A 43 0.83 -3.58 5.75
C MET A 43 2.18 -3.46 6.48
N ILE A 44 2.70 -2.23 6.61
CA ILE A 44 3.96 -1.98 7.32
C ILE A 44 3.83 -2.37 8.79
N ARG A 45 2.75 -1.94 9.46
CA ARG A 45 2.47 -2.27 10.86
C ARG A 45 2.29 -3.77 11.05
N ARG A 46 1.49 -4.42 10.19
CA ARG A 46 1.28 -5.87 10.26
C ARG A 46 2.57 -6.66 10.14
N ALA A 47 3.45 -6.30 9.19
CA ALA A 47 4.74 -6.95 9.03
C ALA A 47 5.64 -6.77 10.26
N ALA A 48 5.57 -5.62 10.95
CA ALA A 48 6.37 -5.36 12.14
C ALA A 48 5.84 -6.11 13.38
N GLU A 49 4.53 -6.21 13.54
CA GLU A 49 3.86 -6.71 14.76
C GLU A 49 3.53 -8.21 14.71
N SER A 50 3.36 -8.80 13.51
CA SER A 50 3.01 -10.21 13.36
C SER A 50 4.17 -11.13 13.75
N ASP A 51 3.86 -12.27 14.34
CA ASP A 51 4.82 -13.36 14.59
C ASP A 51 5.22 -14.10 13.30
N CYS A 52 4.51 -13.88 12.20
CA CYS A 52 4.83 -14.47 10.91
C CYS A 52 6.18 -13.94 10.40
N HIS A 53 7.03 -14.83 9.88
CA HIS A 53 8.34 -14.46 9.35
C HIS A 53 8.34 -14.14 7.85
N ARG A 54 7.30 -14.56 7.13
CA ARG A 54 7.23 -14.48 5.67
C ARG A 54 5.94 -13.82 5.23
N PHE A 55 6.05 -12.86 4.32
CA PHE A 55 4.92 -12.12 3.77
C PHE A 55 4.95 -12.08 2.26
N VAL A 56 3.86 -12.49 1.62
CA VAL A 56 3.61 -12.24 0.20
C VAL A 56 2.97 -10.86 0.07
N VAL A 57 3.63 -9.96 -0.65
CA VAL A 57 3.23 -8.56 -0.73
C VAL A 57 2.65 -8.24 -2.10
N VAL A 58 1.38 -7.83 -2.11
CA VAL A 58 0.59 -7.53 -3.31
C VAL A 58 0.31 -6.03 -3.37
N THR A 59 1.34 -5.27 -3.73
CA THR A 59 1.28 -3.82 -3.89
C THR A 59 2.43 -3.33 -4.78
N GLU A 60 2.59 -2.03 -4.89
CA GLU A 60 3.69 -1.36 -5.57
C GLU A 60 5.03 -1.66 -4.87
N LYS A 61 6.07 -1.96 -5.65
CA LYS A 61 7.36 -2.44 -5.15
C LYS A 61 8.08 -1.47 -4.21
N GLY A 62 7.86 -0.16 -4.36
CA GLY A 62 8.49 0.87 -3.50
C GLY A 62 8.07 0.75 -2.03
N THR A 63 6.93 0.11 -1.75
CA THR A 63 6.46 -0.15 -0.38
C THR A 63 7.41 -1.10 0.37
N LEU A 64 8.06 -2.03 -0.34
CA LEU A 64 8.97 -3.01 0.27
C LEU A 64 10.10 -2.37 1.06
N TYR A 65 10.65 -1.25 0.59
CA TYR A 65 11.72 -0.56 1.29
C TYR A 65 11.30 -0.16 2.71
N ARG A 66 10.13 0.48 2.84
CA ARG A 66 9.60 0.90 4.15
C ARG A 66 9.21 -0.30 5.02
N MET A 67 8.66 -1.36 4.43
CA MET A 67 8.35 -2.59 5.15
C MET A 67 9.61 -3.24 5.70
N GLN A 68 10.68 -3.32 4.91
CA GLN A 68 11.95 -3.89 5.34
C GLN A 68 12.60 -3.09 6.47
N GLN A 69 12.47 -1.75 6.44
CA GLN A 69 12.94 -0.89 7.53
C GLN A 69 12.16 -1.10 8.83
N ALA A 70 10.85 -1.30 8.73
CA ALA A 70 9.97 -1.49 9.89
C ALA A 70 10.00 -2.92 10.45
N ALA A 71 10.29 -3.92 9.61
CA ALA A 71 10.29 -5.33 9.94
C ALA A 71 11.63 -6.00 9.52
N PRO A 72 12.76 -5.60 10.11
CA PRO A 72 14.06 -6.19 9.79
C PRO A 72 14.06 -7.69 10.15
N GLY A 73 14.56 -8.52 9.25
CA GLY A 73 14.60 -9.97 9.42
C GLY A 73 13.34 -10.72 8.96
N LYS A 74 12.30 -10.01 8.50
CA LYS A 74 11.17 -10.63 7.84
C LYS A 74 11.46 -10.83 6.35
N GLU A 75 10.96 -11.93 5.79
CA GLU A 75 11.05 -12.22 4.35
C GLU A 75 9.84 -11.61 3.64
N LEU A 76 10.10 -10.67 2.72
CA LEU A 76 9.08 -9.97 1.94
C LEU A 76 9.16 -10.44 0.49
N ILE A 77 8.11 -11.11 0.02
CA ILE A 77 8.02 -11.70 -1.32
C ILE A 77 7.05 -10.88 -2.15
N ILE A 78 7.55 -10.19 -3.17
CA ILE A 78 6.69 -9.47 -4.11
C ILE A 78 6.24 -10.40 -5.23
N ILE A 79 4.95 -10.37 -5.57
CA ILE A 79 4.41 -11.21 -6.64
C ILE A 79 4.62 -10.64 -8.05
N SER A 80 5.03 -9.38 -8.16
CA SER A 80 5.32 -8.72 -9.43
C SER A 80 6.41 -7.68 -9.25
N GLU A 81 7.58 -7.93 -9.79
CA GLU A 81 8.70 -6.98 -9.81
C GLU A 81 8.43 -5.75 -10.67
N THR A 82 7.44 -5.84 -11.56
CA THR A 82 6.99 -4.74 -12.43
C THR A 82 5.79 -3.99 -11.85
N ALA A 83 5.37 -4.29 -10.61
CA ALA A 83 4.29 -3.58 -9.96
C ALA A 83 4.75 -2.18 -9.54
N GLU A 84 4.59 -1.23 -10.46
CA GLU A 84 4.83 0.19 -10.23
C GLU A 84 3.53 0.96 -10.47
N CYS A 85 3.25 1.93 -9.60
CA CYS A 85 2.17 2.87 -9.82
C CYS A 85 2.70 4.01 -10.70
N GLU A 86 2.29 4.05 -11.97
CA GLU A 86 2.72 5.09 -12.92
C GLU A 86 2.42 6.50 -12.39
N ASN A 87 1.26 6.69 -11.76
CA ASN A 87 0.88 7.98 -11.19
C ASN A 87 1.83 8.44 -10.07
N MET A 88 2.27 7.54 -9.21
CA MET A 88 3.27 7.86 -8.17
C MET A 88 4.63 8.23 -8.76
N LYS A 89 5.00 7.64 -9.89
CA LYS A 89 6.27 7.92 -10.57
C LYS A 89 6.26 9.23 -11.39
N LEU A 90 5.11 9.87 -11.55
CA LEU A 90 5.02 11.21 -12.15
C LEU A 90 5.61 12.31 -11.27
N ILE A 91 5.70 12.09 -9.95
CA ILE A 91 6.30 13.03 -9.00
C ILE A 91 7.78 12.68 -8.87
N THR A 92 8.64 13.56 -9.39
CA THR A 92 10.10 13.43 -9.28
C THR A 92 10.66 14.38 -8.23
N LEU A 93 11.89 14.13 -7.78
CA LEU A 93 12.58 14.99 -6.83
C LEU A 93 12.76 16.42 -7.37
N GLU A 94 13.03 16.56 -8.68
CA GLU A 94 13.13 17.85 -9.35
C GLU A 94 11.80 18.63 -9.26
N LYS A 95 10.66 17.96 -9.53
CA LYS A 95 9.34 18.58 -9.41
C LYS A 95 9.04 19.04 -7.99
N VAL A 96 9.42 18.24 -6.99
CA VAL A 96 9.29 18.62 -5.58
C VAL A 96 10.15 19.85 -5.28
N TYR A 97 11.41 19.84 -5.69
CA TYR A 97 12.31 21.00 -5.54
C TYR A 97 11.77 22.24 -6.22
N GLU A 98 11.34 22.13 -7.48
CA GLU A 98 10.77 23.26 -8.23
C GLU A 98 9.48 23.81 -7.59
N SER A 99 8.62 22.94 -7.08
CA SER A 99 7.39 23.37 -6.43
C SER A 99 7.66 24.22 -5.16
N LEU A 100 8.74 23.87 -4.44
CA LEU A 100 9.13 24.61 -3.23
C LEU A 100 9.87 25.92 -3.54
N VAL A 101 10.78 25.90 -4.52
CA VAL A 101 11.63 27.07 -4.84
C VAL A 101 10.89 28.10 -5.69
N LYS A 102 10.10 27.61 -6.66
CA LYS A 102 9.40 28.47 -7.62
C LYS A 102 7.92 28.68 -7.30
N GLU A 103 7.43 28.09 -6.19
CA GLU A 103 6.01 28.11 -5.81
C GLU A 103 5.08 27.67 -6.95
N GLN A 104 5.51 26.62 -7.72
CA GLN A 104 4.78 26.08 -8.86
C GLN A 104 3.81 24.98 -8.44
N TYR A 105 2.87 24.68 -9.33
CA TYR A 105 1.88 23.61 -9.18
C TYR A 105 0.89 23.86 -8.04
N GLU A 106 0.57 25.13 -7.77
CA GLU A 106 -0.46 25.48 -6.79
C GLU A 106 -1.79 24.78 -7.15
N ILE A 107 -2.32 24.06 -6.18
CA ILE A 107 -3.64 23.43 -6.30
C ILE A 107 -4.66 24.28 -5.56
N ARG A 108 -5.72 24.68 -6.27
CA ARG A 108 -6.85 25.40 -5.68
C ARG A 108 -8.10 24.54 -5.73
N VAL A 109 -8.65 24.27 -4.57
CA VAL A 109 -9.92 23.56 -4.44
C VAL A 109 -11.01 24.59 -4.15
N PRO A 110 -12.14 24.61 -4.88
CA PRO A 110 -13.26 25.50 -4.56
C PRO A 110 -13.67 25.34 -3.10
N ALA A 111 -13.92 26.45 -2.40
CA ALA A 111 -14.19 26.46 -0.96
C ALA A 111 -15.36 25.52 -0.58
N GLU A 112 -16.44 25.51 -1.37
CA GLU A 112 -17.58 24.63 -1.15
C GLU A 112 -17.21 23.14 -1.23
N VAL A 113 -16.33 22.76 -2.18
CA VAL A 113 -15.85 21.39 -2.31
C VAL A 113 -14.94 21.02 -1.14
N ALA A 114 -14.05 21.94 -0.75
CA ALA A 114 -13.14 21.75 0.37
C ALA A 114 -13.90 21.55 1.69
N GLU A 115 -14.92 22.36 1.97
CA GLU A 115 -15.73 22.25 3.18
C GLU A 115 -16.51 20.93 3.24
N ARG A 116 -17.09 20.49 2.12
CA ARG A 116 -17.79 19.20 2.05
C ARG A 116 -16.83 18.01 2.23
N ALA A 117 -15.63 18.08 1.65
CA ALA A 117 -14.63 17.03 1.77
C ALA A 117 -14.07 16.93 3.20
N LYS A 118 -13.90 18.06 3.88
CA LYS A 118 -13.38 18.16 5.25
C LYS A 118 -14.13 17.25 6.23
N SER A 119 -15.46 17.24 6.20
CA SER A 119 -16.27 16.43 7.09
C SER A 119 -16.04 14.91 6.90
N SER A 120 -15.71 14.48 5.69
CA SER A 120 -15.37 13.07 5.39
C SER A 120 -13.99 12.71 5.92
N ILE A 121 -13.02 13.62 5.78
CA ILE A 121 -11.66 13.45 6.30
C ILE A 121 -11.67 13.41 7.83
N GLU A 122 -12.44 14.32 8.47
CA GLU A 122 -12.58 14.34 9.94
C GLU A 122 -13.18 13.04 10.48
N ARG A 123 -14.22 12.51 9.81
CA ARG A 123 -14.79 11.19 10.17
C ARG A 123 -13.79 10.05 10.00
N MET A 124 -13.05 10.04 8.90
CA MET A 124 -12.01 9.04 8.66
C MET A 124 -10.94 9.07 9.77
N ASN A 125 -10.48 10.26 10.15
CA ASN A 125 -9.48 10.43 11.20
C ASN A 125 -10.01 10.06 12.60
N ALA A 126 -11.31 10.18 12.84
CA ALA A 126 -11.94 9.81 14.11
C ALA A 126 -12.12 8.28 14.28
N ILE A 127 -12.11 7.52 13.18
CA ILE A 127 -12.22 6.05 13.21
C ILE A 127 -10.84 5.41 13.46
N GLY A 128 -9.75 6.11 13.18
CA GLY A 128 -8.37 5.66 13.41
C GLY A 128 -7.78 5.04 12.18
#